data_7d2b932d982a7a0f07ca0db673f44cb0
#
_entry.id   7d2b932d982a7a0f07ca0db673f44cb0
#
_cell.length_a   1.000
_cell.length_b   1.000
_cell.length_c   1.000
_cell.angle_alpha   90.00
_cell.angle_beta   90.00
_cell.angle_gamma   90.00
#
_symmetry.space_group_name_H-M   'P 1'
#
loop_
_entity.id
_entity.type
_entity.pdbx_description
1 polymer ?
#
loop_
_entity_poly.entity_id
_entity_poly.type
_entity_poly.pdbx_seq_one_letter_code
_entity_poly.pdbx_strand_id
1 'polypeptide(L)'
;MAMRRALPNAAFVAFTGTPLLKDDETTQKFGNIIHAYTMQRAVEDKAVTPLLYEERIPELSVNEQAIDNWFERITKSLNEGQKADLKRKFSRKGQIYQADDRIHLIALDIAEHLANKIPQGLKGQLACESKATAIRYQRYLDEIGLFESAVVISPPDSRKGNTQLDEQASDEVVRWWAANVQGDEERYTQQVLSRFADPESPLRLLIVVDKLLTGFDEPSNAVLYIDKPLKQHNLIQAIARVNRLHKQKEYGLLVDYRGILKELDTTIAKYQDLANRT
;
A
#
# COMPACT_ATOMS: atom_id res chain seq x y z
N MET A 1 -16.25 -22.66 21.06
CA MET A 1 -15.12 -23.28 20.34
C MET A 1 -15.48 -24.72 19.99
N ALA A 2 -16.06 -24.94 18.80
CA ALA A 2 -16.50 -26.26 18.35
C ALA A 2 -15.34 -27.27 18.24
N MET A 3 -14.19 -26.82 17.74
CA MET A 3 -13.03 -27.67 17.49
C MET A 3 -12.45 -28.33 18.77
N ARG A 4 -12.35 -27.60 19.90
CA ARG A 4 -11.90 -28.20 21.19
C ARG A 4 -12.91 -29.19 21.76
N ARG A 5 -14.20 -29.04 21.47
CA ARG A 5 -15.24 -30.01 21.87
C ARG A 5 -15.18 -31.28 21.04
N ALA A 6 -14.84 -31.13 19.76
CA ALA A 6 -14.72 -32.29 18.83
C ALA A 6 -13.45 -33.10 19.07
N LEU A 7 -12.37 -32.46 19.55
CA LEU A 7 -11.06 -33.08 19.76
C LEU A 7 -10.53 -32.75 21.17
N PRO A 8 -11.13 -33.32 22.22
CA PRO A 8 -10.84 -32.92 23.62
C PRO A 8 -9.42 -33.25 24.06
N ASN A 9 -8.78 -34.23 23.47
CA ASN A 9 -7.43 -34.68 23.81
C ASN A 9 -6.33 -34.14 22.88
N ALA A 10 -6.68 -33.25 21.93
CA ALA A 10 -5.72 -32.67 21.00
C ALA A 10 -5.01 -31.45 21.63
N ALA A 11 -3.71 -31.30 21.36
CA ALA A 11 -2.97 -30.08 21.60
C ALA A 11 -3.23 -29.09 20.47
N PHE A 12 -3.49 -27.83 20.81
CA PHE A 12 -3.74 -26.76 19.84
C PHE A 12 -2.62 -25.74 19.93
N VAL A 13 -1.85 -25.60 18.87
CA VAL A 13 -0.77 -24.60 18.74
C VAL A 13 -1.10 -23.66 17.59
N ALA A 14 -0.99 -22.34 17.81
CA ALA A 14 -1.16 -21.34 16.79
C ALA A 14 0.20 -20.75 16.40
N PHE A 15 0.42 -20.66 15.09
CA PHE A 15 1.55 -19.94 14.51
C PHE A 15 0.99 -18.74 13.74
N THR A 16 1.45 -17.53 14.07
CA THR A 16 1.01 -16.31 13.42
C THR A 16 2.09 -15.24 13.49
N GLY A 17 2.30 -14.50 12.41
CA GLY A 17 3.14 -13.31 12.42
C GLY A 17 2.46 -12.08 13.04
N THR A 18 1.15 -12.15 13.28
CA THR A 18 0.34 -11.05 13.78
C THR A 18 -0.77 -11.55 14.70
N PRO A 19 -0.44 -11.90 15.95
CA PRO A 19 -1.46 -12.33 16.92
C PRO A 19 -2.49 -11.22 17.15
N LEU A 20 -3.74 -11.60 17.32
CA LEU A 20 -4.81 -10.67 17.69
C LEU A 20 -4.63 -10.28 19.17
N LEU A 21 -4.06 -9.10 19.40
CA LEU A 21 -3.80 -8.56 20.73
C LEU A 21 -5.01 -7.85 21.34
N LYS A 22 -6.04 -7.61 20.54
CA LYS A 22 -7.27 -6.98 20.99
C LYS A 22 -8.02 -7.95 21.89
N ASP A 23 -8.27 -7.53 23.11
CA ASP A 23 -9.02 -8.28 24.13
C ASP A 23 -8.44 -9.68 24.49
N ASP A 24 -7.11 -9.86 24.34
CA ASP A 24 -6.43 -11.14 24.59
C ASP A 24 -7.03 -12.36 23.85
N GLU A 25 -7.69 -12.13 22.70
CA GLU A 25 -8.41 -13.19 21.99
C GLU A 25 -7.53 -14.39 21.61
N THR A 26 -6.27 -14.15 21.26
CA THR A 26 -5.34 -15.23 20.91
C THR A 26 -4.96 -16.06 22.10
N THR A 27 -4.64 -15.43 23.23
CA THR A 27 -4.27 -16.11 24.50
C THR A 27 -5.46 -16.83 25.10
N GLN A 28 -6.66 -16.28 25.02
CA GLN A 28 -7.89 -16.97 25.44
C GLN A 28 -8.19 -18.23 24.62
N LYS A 29 -7.85 -18.21 23.33
CA LYS A 29 -8.12 -19.33 22.42
C LYS A 29 -7.05 -20.42 22.45
N PHE A 30 -5.79 -20.05 22.56
CA PHE A 30 -4.65 -20.97 22.40
C PHE A 30 -3.77 -21.12 23.64
N GLY A 31 -3.96 -20.29 24.67
CA GLY A 31 -3.12 -20.24 25.85
C GLY A 31 -2.00 -19.20 25.74
N ASN A 32 -1.03 -19.29 26.65
CA ASN A 32 0.08 -18.34 26.71
C ASN A 32 0.96 -18.40 25.45
N ILE A 33 1.63 -17.30 25.16
CA ILE A 33 2.63 -17.22 24.11
C ILE A 33 3.82 -18.08 24.53
N ILE A 34 4.20 -19.04 23.69
CA ILE A 34 5.30 -19.97 23.97
C ILE A 34 6.64 -19.33 23.51
N HIS A 35 6.61 -18.62 22.37
CA HIS A 35 7.79 -17.98 21.80
C HIS A 35 7.35 -16.80 20.91
N ALA A 36 8.09 -15.68 20.99
CA ALA A 36 7.91 -14.53 20.14
C ALA A 36 9.23 -14.18 19.43
N TYR A 37 9.17 -14.12 18.08
CA TYR A 37 10.27 -13.64 17.25
C TYR A 37 9.89 -12.26 16.72
N THR A 38 10.42 -11.21 17.37
CA THR A 38 10.04 -9.83 17.09
C THR A 38 10.67 -9.31 15.79
N MET A 39 10.08 -8.25 15.22
CA MET A 39 10.64 -7.56 14.06
C MET A 39 12.05 -7.02 14.33
N GLN A 40 12.29 -6.49 15.52
CA GLN A 40 13.62 -6.01 15.93
C GLN A 40 14.64 -7.14 15.87
N ARG A 41 14.34 -8.30 16.47
CA ARG A 41 15.22 -9.46 16.44
C ARG A 41 15.44 -9.99 15.03
N ALA A 42 14.40 -9.95 14.18
CA ALA A 42 14.51 -10.34 12.79
C ALA A 42 15.44 -9.42 11.97
N VAL A 43 15.51 -8.13 12.31
CA VAL A 43 16.48 -7.19 11.72
C VAL A 43 17.89 -7.45 12.23
N GLU A 44 18.07 -7.67 13.54
CA GLU A 44 19.36 -8.01 14.18
C GLU A 44 19.95 -9.31 13.59
N ASP A 45 19.11 -10.33 13.41
CA ASP A 45 19.46 -11.61 12.80
C ASP A 45 19.61 -11.52 11.25
N LYS A 46 19.39 -10.35 10.66
CA LYS A 46 19.41 -10.12 9.20
C LYS A 46 18.43 -11.02 8.43
N ALA A 47 17.33 -11.37 9.04
CA ALA A 47 16.24 -12.12 8.40
C ALA A 47 15.30 -11.23 7.59
N VAL A 48 15.26 -9.93 7.90
CA VAL A 48 14.51 -8.89 7.18
C VAL A 48 15.33 -7.60 7.14
N THR A 49 14.97 -6.67 6.22
CA THR A 49 15.55 -5.32 6.20
C THR A 49 14.90 -4.42 7.25
N PRO A 50 15.63 -3.43 7.79
CA PRO A 50 15.02 -2.39 8.63
C PRO A 50 13.97 -1.60 7.85
N LEU A 51 13.13 -0.87 8.57
CA LEU A 51 12.09 -0.01 8.00
C LEU A 51 12.44 1.45 8.22
N LEU A 52 12.31 2.24 7.17
CA LEU A 52 12.24 3.69 7.27
C LEU A 52 10.81 4.14 7.06
N TYR A 53 10.49 5.26 7.66
CA TYR A 53 9.16 5.81 7.69
C TYR A 53 9.17 7.30 7.35
N GLU A 54 8.32 7.72 6.43
CA GLU A 54 8.19 9.10 6.01
C GLU A 54 6.72 9.50 5.93
N GLU A 55 6.34 10.57 6.64
CA GLU A 55 5.02 11.16 6.55
C GLU A 55 5.01 12.27 5.50
N ARG A 56 4.09 12.19 4.55
CA ARG A 56 3.92 13.14 3.45
C ARG A 56 2.46 13.55 3.30
N ILE A 57 1.88 14.15 4.34
CA ILE A 57 0.50 14.63 4.27
C ILE A 57 0.45 15.85 3.36
N PRO A 58 -0.31 15.81 2.23
CA PRO A 58 -0.50 17.01 1.43
C PRO A 58 -1.31 18.03 2.25
N GLU A 59 -0.74 19.21 2.49
CA GLU A 59 -1.49 20.32 3.08
C GLU A 59 -2.46 20.87 2.04
N LEU A 60 -3.65 20.31 2.00
CA LEU A 60 -4.75 20.78 1.19
C LEU A 60 -5.52 21.91 1.92
N SER A 61 -4.84 22.95 2.30
CA SER A 61 -5.53 24.23 2.49
C SER A 61 -5.87 24.78 1.10
N VAL A 62 -7.09 25.25 0.90
CA VAL A 62 -7.69 25.79 -0.34
C VAL A 62 -6.91 27.01 -0.91
N ASN A 63 -5.60 27.03 -0.77
CA ASN A 63 -4.74 28.13 -1.17
C ASN A 63 -3.88 27.64 -2.35
N GLU A 64 -4.12 28.21 -3.54
CA GLU A 64 -3.32 27.98 -4.76
C GLU A 64 -1.81 28.09 -4.48
N GLN A 65 -1.42 28.94 -3.56
CA GLN A 65 -0.03 29.14 -3.17
C GLN A 65 0.56 27.94 -2.42
N ALA A 66 -0.24 27.23 -1.63
CA ALA A 66 0.20 26.01 -0.95
C ALA A 66 0.40 24.85 -1.95
N ILE A 67 -0.47 24.76 -2.96
CA ILE A 67 -0.37 23.80 -4.07
C ILE A 67 0.88 24.09 -4.91
N ASP A 68 1.13 25.35 -5.28
CA ASP A 68 2.32 25.75 -6.03
C ASP A 68 3.60 25.47 -5.23
N ASN A 69 3.66 25.81 -3.95
CA ASN A 69 4.79 25.54 -3.08
C ASN A 69 5.07 24.06 -2.92
N TRP A 70 4.02 23.25 -2.83
CA TRP A 70 4.13 21.80 -2.74
C TRP A 70 4.61 21.22 -4.07
N PHE A 71 4.05 21.67 -5.20
CA PHE A 71 4.49 21.30 -6.55
C PHE A 71 5.98 21.61 -6.77
N GLU A 72 6.44 22.83 -6.45
CA GLU A 72 7.84 23.21 -6.55
C GLU A 72 8.77 22.36 -5.68
N ARG A 73 8.31 21.98 -4.49
CA ARG A 73 9.08 21.12 -3.58
C ARG A 73 9.31 19.73 -4.15
N ILE A 74 8.25 19.09 -4.68
CA ILE A 74 8.33 17.71 -5.19
C ILE A 74 9.00 17.63 -6.57
N THR A 75 8.94 18.69 -7.36
CA THR A 75 9.54 18.74 -8.71
C THR A 75 10.95 19.32 -8.75
N LYS A 76 11.60 19.52 -7.61
CA LYS A 76 12.97 20.09 -7.53
C LYS A 76 14.02 19.37 -8.37
N SER A 77 13.87 18.06 -8.56
CA SER A 77 14.79 17.22 -9.34
C SER A 77 14.52 17.25 -10.84
N LEU A 78 13.38 17.80 -11.28
CA LEU A 78 13.01 17.89 -12.68
C LEU A 78 13.64 19.12 -13.34
N ASN A 79 13.99 19.00 -14.64
CA ASN A 79 14.41 20.18 -15.41
C ASN A 79 13.22 21.09 -15.74
N GLU A 80 13.50 22.35 -16.11
CA GLU A 80 12.46 23.37 -16.33
C GLU A 80 11.45 22.98 -17.44
N GLY A 81 11.88 22.24 -18.48
CA GLY A 81 10.99 21.76 -19.52
C GLY A 81 10.00 20.70 -19.00
N GLN A 82 10.49 19.79 -18.18
CA GLN A 82 9.65 18.74 -17.54
C GLN A 82 8.67 19.36 -16.53
N LYS A 83 9.13 20.35 -15.74
CA LYS A 83 8.27 21.11 -14.82
C LYS A 83 7.18 21.86 -15.56
N ALA A 84 7.53 22.55 -16.65
CA ALA A 84 6.57 23.31 -17.45
C ALA A 84 5.52 22.39 -18.12
N ASP A 85 5.92 21.22 -18.62
CA ASP A 85 5.01 20.25 -19.19
C ASP A 85 4.07 19.65 -18.14
N LEU A 86 4.60 19.26 -16.97
CA LEU A 86 3.82 18.81 -15.82
C LEU A 86 2.86 19.89 -15.31
N LYS A 87 3.34 21.13 -15.15
CA LYS A 87 2.50 22.25 -14.71
C LYS A 87 1.39 22.55 -15.72
N ARG A 88 1.66 22.44 -17.02
CA ARG A 88 0.65 22.60 -18.07
C ARG A 88 -0.40 21.48 -18.07
N LYS A 89 0.01 20.24 -17.87
CA LYS A 89 -0.88 19.08 -17.70
C LYS A 89 -1.75 19.24 -16.46
N PHE A 90 -1.16 19.72 -15.38
CA PHE A 90 -1.81 19.99 -14.10
C PHE A 90 -2.84 21.13 -14.19
N SER A 91 -2.47 22.28 -14.76
CA SER A 91 -3.32 23.49 -14.82
C SER A 91 -4.55 23.33 -15.73
N ARG A 92 -4.47 22.51 -16.78
CA ARG A 92 -5.61 22.27 -17.68
C ARG A 92 -6.79 21.56 -17.03
N LYS A 93 -6.59 20.87 -15.91
CA LYS A 93 -7.60 20.11 -15.16
C LYS A 93 -8.01 20.77 -13.83
N GLY A 94 -7.29 21.79 -13.38
CA GLY A 94 -7.42 22.42 -12.06
C GLY A 94 -8.72 23.16 -11.75
N GLN A 95 -9.76 23.04 -12.59
CA GLN A 95 -11.05 23.69 -12.33
C GLN A 95 -12.17 22.75 -11.85
N ILE A 96 -11.90 21.45 -11.68
CA ILE A 96 -13.02 20.53 -11.56
C ILE A 96 -13.22 19.90 -10.17
N TYR A 97 -12.20 19.51 -9.35
CA TYR A 97 -12.53 18.73 -8.13
C TYR A 97 -11.47 18.77 -7.02
N GLN A 98 -11.83 19.22 -5.83
CA GLN A 98 -10.97 19.22 -4.63
C GLN A 98 -10.52 17.80 -4.19
N ALA A 99 -11.35 16.77 -4.35
CA ALA A 99 -11.00 15.39 -4.03
C ALA A 99 -10.06 14.74 -5.08
N ASP A 100 -10.24 15.07 -6.33
CA ASP A 100 -9.37 14.64 -7.43
C ASP A 100 -8.01 15.36 -7.39
N ASP A 101 -7.95 16.61 -6.94
CA ASP A 101 -6.69 17.35 -6.76
C ASP A 101 -5.77 16.66 -5.75
N ARG A 102 -6.31 16.15 -4.66
CA ARG A 102 -5.51 15.39 -3.68
C ARG A 102 -4.92 14.12 -4.28
N ILE A 103 -5.71 13.32 -4.99
CA ILE A 103 -5.26 12.08 -5.64
C ILE A 103 -4.18 12.41 -6.68
N HIS A 104 -4.38 13.46 -7.46
CA HIS A 104 -3.43 13.90 -8.48
C HIS A 104 -2.11 14.36 -7.87
N LEU A 105 -2.14 15.14 -6.79
CA LEU A 105 -0.95 15.58 -6.06
C LEU A 105 -0.14 14.41 -5.50
N ILE A 106 -0.81 13.45 -4.88
CA ILE A 106 -0.17 12.23 -4.38
C ILE A 106 0.39 11.38 -5.53
N ALA A 107 -0.34 11.25 -6.65
CA ALA A 107 0.15 10.53 -7.82
C ALA A 107 1.44 11.15 -8.38
N LEU A 108 1.53 12.48 -8.41
CA LEU A 108 2.71 13.20 -8.84
C LEU A 108 3.90 12.99 -7.87
N ASP A 109 3.66 13.05 -6.55
CA ASP A 109 4.69 12.78 -5.55
C ASP A 109 5.21 11.33 -5.65
N ILE A 110 4.30 10.35 -5.78
CA ILE A 110 4.67 8.95 -5.99
C ILE A 110 5.49 8.79 -7.27
N ALA A 111 5.04 9.41 -8.37
CA ALA A 111 5.70 9.28 -9.66
C ALA A 111 7.12 9.82 -9.62
N GLU A 112 7.32 11.01 -9.05
CA GLU A 112 8.63 11.62 -8.88
C GLU A 112 9.52 10.81 -7.93
N HIS A 113 8.98 10.43 -6.78
CA HIS A 113 9.72 9.68 -5.78
C HIS A 113 10.16 8.29 -6.30
N LEU A 114 9.24 7.52 -6.89
CA LEU A 114 9.55 6.17 -7.39
C LEU A 114 10.52 6.22 -8.58
N ALA A 115 10.40 7.23 -9.47
CA ALA A 115 11.28 7.36 -10.62
C ALA A 115 12.68 7.79 -10.25
N ASN A 116 12.85 8.73 -9.30
CA ASN A 116 14.12 9.41 -9.08
C ASN A 116 14.80 9.06 -7.75
N LYS A 117 14.09 8.50 -6.77
CA LYS A 117 14.65 8.15 -5.45
C LYS A 117 14.77 6.67 -5.20
N ILE A 118 13.93 5.86 -5.86
CA ILE A 118 13.99 4.41 -5.71
C ILE A 118 14.81 3.82 -6.85
N PRO A 119 15.86 3.04 -6.57
CA PRO A 119 16.71 2.41 -7.60
C PRO A 119 15.90 1.68 -8.68
N GLN A 120 16.39 1.73 -9.91
CA GLN A 120 15.80 0.96 -11.00
C GLN A 120 15.88 -0.54 -10.69
N GLY A 121 14.82 -1.28 -10.99
CA GLY A 121 14.67 -2.69 -10.61
C GLY A 121 13.95 -2.89 -9.27
N LEU A 122 13.95 -1.89 -8.39
CA LEU A 122 13.10 -1.91 -7.22
C LEU A 122 11.69 -1.38 -7.55
N LYS A 123 10.72 -1.92 -6.85
CA LYS A 123 9.30 -1.75 -7.10
C LYS A 123 8.59 -1.08 -5.92
N GLY A 124 7.37 -0.60 -6.16
CA GLY A 124 6.53 0.01 -5.15
C GLY A 124 5.11 -0.54 -5.13
N GLN A 125 4.42 -0.35 -4.02
CA GLN A 125 3.02 -0.68 -3.86
C GLN A 125 2.27 0.51 -3.26
N LEU A 126 1.12 0.87 -3.82
CA LEU A 126 0.22 1.90 -3.30
C LEU A 126 -1.03 1.23 -2.74
N ALA A 127 -1.25 1.41 -1.44
CA ALA A 127 -2.49 1.03 -0.78
C ALA A 127 -3.45 2.21 -0.73
N CYS A 128 -4.61 2.11 -1.36
CA CYS A 128 -5.62 3.16 -1.42
C CYS A 128 -6.98 2.72 -0.88
N GLU A 129 -7.85 3.69 -0.62
CA GLU A 129 -9.07 3.49 0.15
C GLU A 129 -10.17 2.73 -0.60
N SER A 130 -10.29 2.94 -1.92
CA SER A 130 -11.36 2.35 -2.72
C SER A 130 -10.88 1.92 -4.11
N LYS A 131 -11.68 1.06 -4.76
CA LYS A 131 -11.41 0.59 -6.13
C LYS A 131 -11.45 1.74 -7.14
N ALA A 132 -12.38 2.67 -6.99
CA ALA A 132 -12.47 3.86 -7.83
C ALA A 132 -11.25 4.76 -7.65
N THR A 133 -10.78 4.96 -6.41
CA THR A 133 -9.55 5.70 -6.13
C THR A 133 -8.33 5.03 -6.76
N ALA A 134 -8.24 3.69 -6.72
CA ALA A 134 -7.16 2.95 -7.36
C ALA A 134 -7.09 3.19 -8.88
N ILE A 135 -8.24 3.17 -9.56
CA ILE A 135 -8.36 3.44 -10.99
C ILE A 135 -7.97 4.88 -11.33
N ARG A 136 -8.37 5.85 -10.49
CA ARG A 136 -8.01 7.26 -10.65
C ARG A 136 -6.50 7.48 -10.49
N TYR A 137 -5.87 6.84 -9.50
CA TYR A 137 -4.41 6.85 -9.36
C TYR A 137 -3.72 6.33 -10.61
N GLN A 138 -4.15 5.18 -11.15
CA GLN A 138 -3.58 4.63 -12.38
C GLN A 138 -3.69 5.63 -13.52
N ARG A 139 -4.86 6.21 -13.74
CA ARG A 139 -5.08 7.21 -14.80
C ARG A 139 -4.13 8.41 -14.68
N TYR A 140 -3.94 8.96 -13.48
CA TYR A 140 -3.02 10.09 -13.28
C TYR A 140 -1.56 9.69 -13.46
N LEU A 141 -1.17 8.51 -12.99
CA LEU A 141 0.19 8.00 -13.19
C LEU A 141 0.49 7.73 -14.68
N ASP A 142 -0.46 7.19 -15.44
CA ASP A 142 -0.34 6.99 -16.89
C ASP A 142 -0.23 8.33 -17.62
N GLU A 143 -0.96 9.37 -17.18
CA GLU A 143 -0.85 10.73 -17.73
C GLU A 143 0.51 11.37 -17.42
N ILE A 144 1.08 11.13 -16.26
CA ILE A 144 2.44 11.57 -15.88
C ILE A 144 3.49 10.82 -16.70
N GLY A 145 3.35 9.50 -16.87
CA GLY A 145 4.09 8.68 -17.82
C GLY A 145 5.56 8.44 -17.48
N LEU A 146 5.95 8.42 -16.20
CA LEU A 146 7.34 8.17 -15.77
C LEU A 146 7.66 6.67 -15.66
N PHE A 147 6.67 5.83 -15.42
CA PHE A 147 6.74 4.36 -15.38
C PHE A 147 5.35 3.76 -15.58
N GLU A 148 5.28 2.46 -15.74
CA GLU A 148 4.00 1.76 -15.79
C GLU A 148 3.48 1.43 -14.39
N SER A 149 2.17 1.54 -14.19
CA SER A 149 1.44 1.11 -13.01
C SER A 149 0.36 0.10 -13.35
N ALA A 150 -0.03 -0.75 -12.39
CA ALA A 150 -1.12 -1.70 -12.57
C ALA A 150 -2.01 -1.75 -11.33
N VAL A 151 -3.33 -1.77 -11.55
CA VAL A 151 -4.33 -1.92 -10.50
C VAL A 151 -4.65 -3.38 -10.28
N VAL A 152 -4.56 -3.85 -9.03
CA VAL A 152 -4.97 -5.21 -8.63
C VAL A 152 -6.01 -5.09 -7.52
N ILE A 153 -7.26 -5.26 -7.90
CA ILE A 153 -8.42 -5.13 -7.01
C ILE A 153 -9.30 -6.38 -7.10
N SER A 154 -10.23 -6.55 -6.15
CA SER A 154 -11.24 -7.60 -6.20
C SER A 154 -12.37 -7.23 -7.18
N PRO A 155 -13.17 -8.19 -7.65
CA PRO A 155 -14.32 -7.93 -8.52
C PRO A 155 -15.24 -6.82 -8.00
N PRO A 156 -15.96 -6.13 -8.89
CA PRO A 156 -17.02 -5.22 -8.48
C PRO A 156 -18.04 -5.96 -7.61
N ASP A 157 -18.56 -5.30 -6.57
CA ASP A 157 -19.60 -5.90 -5.74
C ASP A 157 -20.93 -5.88 -6.51
N SER A 158 -21.40 -7.05 -6.91
CA SER A 158 -22.63 -7.23 -7.68
C SER A 158 -23.89 -7.39 -6.80
N ARG A 159 -23.76 -7.30 -5.47
CA ARG A 159 -24.90 -7.46 -4.55
C ARG A 159 -25.82 -6.25 -4.61
N LYS A 160 -27.06 -6.47 -5.10
CA LYS A 160 -28.14 -5.47 -5.06
C LYS A 160 -28.43 -5.14 -3.60
N GLY A 161 -28.23 -3.90 -3.20
CA GLY A 161 -28.58 -3.41 -1.86
C GLY A 161 -27.53 -2.60 -1.12
N ASN A 162 -26.32 -2.47 -1.66
CA ASN A 162 -25.28 -1.63 -1.05
C ASN A 162 -25.42 -0.18 -1.54
N THR A 163 -26.42 0.54 -0.98
CA THR A 163 -26.79 1.93 -1.34
C THR A 163 -25.84 2.99 -0.79
N GLN A 164 -24.69 2.66 -0.25
CA GLN A 164 -23.77 3.60 0.40
C GLN A 164 -22.55 4.01 -0.41
N LEU A 165 -22.40 3.54 -1.62
CA LEU A 165 -21.26 3.93 -2.47
C LEU A 165 -21.80 4.60 -3.74
N ASP A 166 -21.28 5.77 -3.99
CA ASP A 166 -21.43 6.59 -5.18
C ASP A 166 -21.70 5.74 -6.43
N GLU A 167 -22.92 5.81 -7.00
CA GLU A 167 -23.31 5.03 -8.19
C GLU A 167 -22.31 5.25 -9.35
N GLN A 168 -21.76 6.46 -9.48
CA GLN A 168 -20.75 6.78 -10.49
C GLN A 168 -19.43 6.04 -10.26
N ALA A 169 -18.99 5.89 -9.01
CA ALA A 169 -17.79 5.14 -8.67
C ALA A 169 -17.95 3.64 -8.95
N SER A 170 -19.17 3.11 -8.80
CA SER A 170 -19.49 1.73 -9.16
C SER A 170 -19.38 1.48 -10.67
N ASP A 171 -19.92 2.39 -11.49
CA ASP A 171 -19.87 2.30 -12.95
C ASP A 171 -18.46 2.41 -13.52
N GLU A 172 -17.61 3.28 -12.93
CA GLU A 172 -16.19 3.40 -13.29
C GLU A 172 -15.45 2.08 -13.05
N VAL A 173 -15.67 1.45 -11.90
CA VAL A 173 -15.05 0.17 -11.54
C VAL A 173 -15.53 -0.95 -12.45
N VAL A 174 -16.82 -1.03 -12.75
CA VAL A 174 -17.39 -2.05 -13.66
C VAL A 174 -16.79 -1.93 -15.06
N ARG A 175 -16.74 -0.71 -15.61
CA ARG A 175 -16.16 -0.47 -16.93
C ARG A 175 -14.67 -0.81 -16.98
N TRP A 176 -13.90 -0.37 -15.98
CA TRP A 176 -12.50 -0.68 -15.89
C TRP A 176 -12.27 -2.19 -15.80
N TRP A 177 -13.06 -2.90 -14.96
CA TRP A 177 -12.96 -4.33 -14.78
C TRP A 177 -13.24 -5.09 -16.08
N ALA A 178 -14.29 -4.75 -16.79
CA ALA A 178 -14.63 -5.37 -18.07
C ALA A 178 -13.53 -5.15 -19.14
N ALA A 179 -12.92 -3.97 -19.15
CA ALA A 179 -11.89 -3.63 -20.13
C ALA A 179 -10.54 -4.32 -19.85
N ASN A 180 -10.17 -4.47 -18.56
CA ASN A 180 -8.82 -4.90 -18.19
C ASN A 180 -8.75 -6.38 -17.74
N VAL A 181 -9.72 -6.86 -16.97
CA VAL A 181 -9.70 -8.21 -16.39
C VAL A 181 -10.37 -9.24 -17.33
N GLN A 182 -11.33 -8.81 -18.15
CA GLN A 182 -12.00 -9.63 -19.18
C GLN A 182 -12.59 -10.94 -18.62
N GLY A 183 -13.04 -10.95 -17.37
CA GLY A 183 -13.69 -12.08 -16.72
C GLY A 183 -12.76 -13.13 -16.12
N ASP A 184 -11.44 -13.05 -16.34
CA ASP A 184 -10.46 -13.98 -15.76
C ASP A 184 -9.52 -13.21 -14.80
N GLU A 185 -9.97 -13.08 -13.55
CA GLU A 185 -9.25 -12.39 -12.48
C GLU A 185 -7.91 -13.05 -12.15
N GLU A 186 -7.88 -14.37 -12.14
CA GLU A 186 -6.69 -15.12 -11.77
C GLU A 186 -5.59 -14.94 -12.80
N ARG A 187 -5.94 -15.12 -14.07
CA ARG A 187 -5.02 -14.89 -15.20
C ARG A 187 -4.49 -13.46 -15.23
N TYR A 188 -5.37 -12.46 -15.09
CA TYR A 188 -4.97 -11.06 -15.03
C TYR A 188 -3.98 -10.81 -13.89
N THR A 189 -4.31 -11.27 -12.67
CA THR A 189 -3.46 -11.10 -11.50
C THR A 189 -2.11 -11.77 -11.70
N GLN A 190 -2.05 -13.00 -12.20
CA GLN A 190 -0.80 -13.72 -12.47
C GLN A 190 0.06 -12.99 -13.51
N GLN A 191 -0.52 -12.47 -14.58
CA GLN A 191 0.19 -11.70 -15.60
C GLN A 191 0.79 -10.41 -15.02
N VAL A 192 0.03 -9.67 -14.23
CA VAL A 192 0.51 -8.46 -13.57
C VAL A 192 1.64 -8.78 -12.60
N LEU A 193 1.50 -9.81 -11.77
CA LEU A 193 2.53 -10.19 -10.80
C LEU A 193 3.80 -10.71 -11.47
N SER A 194 3.69 -11.47 -12.56
CA SER A 194 4.85 -11.91 -13.33
C SER A 194 5.62 -10.73 -13.93
N ARG A 195 4.92 -9.73 -14.49
CA ARG A 195 5.55 -8.49 -14.98
C ARG A 195 6.13 -7.66 -13.84
N PHE A 196 5.50 -7.64 -12.69
CA PHE A 196 5.98 -6.89 -11.53
C PHE A 196 7.25 -7.50 -10.94
N ALA A 197 7.39 -8.81 -10.93
CA ALA A 197 8.57 -9.54 -10.46
C ALA A 197 9.77 -9.41 -11.42
N ASP A 198 9.55 -9.08 -12.69
CA ASP A 198 10.62 -8.87 -13.67
C ASP A 198 11.33 -7.53 -13.40
N PRO A 199 12.63 -7.52 -13.07
CA PRO A 199 13.38 -6.29 -12.80
C PRO A 199 13.51 -5.37 -14.02
N GLU A 200 13.47 -5.92 -15.24
CA GLU A 200 13.57 -5.15 -16.49
C GLU A 200 12.20 -4.61 -16.95
N SER A 201 11.13 -5.05 -16.34
CA SER A 201 9.79 -4.58 -16.70
C SER A 201 9.59 -3.11 -16.32
N PRO A 202 8.99 -2.30 -17.21
CA PRO A 202 8.60 -0.92 -16.91
C PRO A 202 7.48 -0.82 -15.85
N LEU A 203 6.83 -1.93 -15.50
CA LEU A 203 5.84 -1.98 -14.42
C LEU A 203 6.54 -1.86 -13.08
N ARG A 204 6.45 -0.68 -12.46
CA ARG A 204 7.13 -0.36 -11.20
C ARG A 204 6.21 -0.21 -10.00
N LEU A 205 4.91 0.00 -10.21
CA LEU A 205 3.96 0.26 -9.14
C LEU A 205 2.74 -0.66 -9.23
N LEU A 206 2.41 -1.35 -8.13
CA LEU A 206 1.10 -1.98 -7.95
C LEU A 206 0.18 -1.05 -7.16
N ILE A 207 -1.04 -0.86 -7.62
CA ILE A 207 -2.07 -0.08 -6.94
C ILE A 207 -3.14 -1.05 -6.44
N VAL A 208 -3.34 -1.08 -5.13
CA VAL A 208 -4.18 -2.07 -4.45
C VAL A 208 -5.12 -1.42 -3.45
N VAL A 209 -6.20 -2.12 -3.11
CA VAL A 209 -7.07 -1.73 -1.99
C VAL A 209 -6.79 -2.64 -0.79
N ASP A 210 -7.11 -3.91 -0.87
CA ASP A 210 -6.86 -4.91 0.18
C ASP A 210 -6.08 -6.11 -0.33
N LYS A 211 -6.24 -6.47 -1.61
CA LYS A 211 -5.48 -7.53 -2.26
C LYS A 211 -3.99 -7.23 -2.20
N LEU A 212 -3.18 -8.28 -2.05
CA LEU A 212 -1.72 -8.21 -2.02
C LEU A 212 -1.12 -7.40 -0.85
N LEU A 213 -1.93 -6.78 0.03
CA LEU A 213 -1.44 -6.28 1.32
C LEU A 213 -1.12 -7.44 2.26
N THR A 214 -1.71 -8.60 2.01
CA THR A 214 -1.44 -9.85 2.73
C THR A 214 -1.13 -10.96 1.71
N GLY A 215 -0.28 -11.93 2.10
CA GLY A 215 0.00 -13.11 1.28
C GLY A 215 0.85 -12.89 0.02
N PHE A 216 1.24 -11.67 -0.29
CA PHE A 216 2.10 -11.34 -1.43
C PHE A 216 3.57 -11.30 -1.02
N ASP A 217 4.44 -11.96 -1.79
CA ASP A 217 5.86 -12.02 -1.52
C ASP A 217 6.66 -11.63 -2.77
N GLU A 218 7.18 -10.40 -2.77
CA GLU A 218 8.04 -9.88 -3.82
C GLU A 218 9.19 -9.10 -3.17
N PRO A 219 10.42 -9.67 -3.12
CA PRO A 219 11.56 -9.03 -2.48
C PRO A 219 11.96 -7.68 -3.07
N SER A 220 11.73 -7.46 -4.37
CA SER A 220 11.99 -6.18 -5.04
C SER A 220 11.04 -5.07 -4.61
N ASN A 221 9.91 -5.38 -3.96
CA ASN A 221 8.98 -4.38 -3.42
C ASN A 221 9.64 -3.63 -2.26
N ALA A 222 10.14 -2.43 -2.53
CA ALA A 222 10.94 -1.63 -1.61
C ALA A 222 10.18 -0.51 -0.92
N VAL A 223 9.08 -0.04 -1.49
CA VAL A 223 8.30 1.07 -0.94
C VAL A 223 6.81 0.75 -0.91
N LEU A 224 6.18 1.05 0.23
CA LEU A 224 4.73 1.04 0.40
C LEU A 224 4.24 2.47 0.62
N TYR A 225 3.49 2.96 -0.35
CA TYR A 225 2.75 4.20 -0.26
C TYR A 225 1.38 3.93 0.35
N ILE A 226 0.99 4.70 1.37
CA ILE A 226 -0.21 4.46 2.15
C ILE A 226 -1.16 5.64 2.03
N ASP A 227 -2.24 5.47 1.26
CA ASP A 227 -3.35 6.42 1.17
C ASP A 227 -4.67 5.77 1.57
N LYS A 228 -4.64 5.05 2.69
CA LYS A 228 -5.83 4.48 3.33
C LYS A 228 -5.64 4.36 4.83
N PRO A 229 -6.72 4.36 5.63
CA PRO A 229 -6.62 4.04 7.06
C PRO A 229 -6.27 2.55 7.23
N LEU A 230 -5.06 2.27 7.67
CA LEU A 230 -4.61 0.93 8.05
C LEU A 230 -4.54 0.83 9.57
N LYS A 231 -5.18 -0.17 10.14
CA LYS A 231 -5.24 -0.36 11.60
C LYS A 231 -4.44 -1.60 11.99
N GLN A 232 -3.65 -1.46 13.07
CA GLN A 232 -2.99 -2.56 13.82
C GLN A 232 -2.55 -3.75 12.93
N HIS A 233 -3.33 -4.83 12.96
CA HIS A 233 -3.04 -6.08 12.27
C HIS A 233 -2.79 -5.90 10.76
N ASN A 234 -3.65 -5.16 10.07
CA ASN A 234 -3.52 -4.91 8.63
C ASN A 234 -2.27 -4.07 8.32
N LEU A 235 -1.93 -3.13 9.21
CA LEU A 235 -0.74 -2.30 9.08
C LEU A 235 0.54 -3.15 9.17
N ILE A 236 0.66 -4.02 10.18
CA ILE A 236 1.83 -4.91 10.33
C ILE A 236 1.95 -5.86 9.12
N GLN A 237 0.84 -6.39 8.61
CA GLN A 237 0.86 -7.27 7.44
C GLN A 237 1.30 -6.54 6.17
N ALA A 238 0.86 -5.28 5.98
CA ALA A 238 1.27 -4.45 4.86
C ALA A 238 2.76 -4.08 4.94
N ILE A 239 3.26 -3.74 6.14
CA ILE A 239 4.68 -3.47 6.42
C ILE A 239 5.55 -4.66 6.02
N ALA A 240 5.12 -5.89 6.34
CA ALA A 240 5.85 -7.09 6.01
C ALA A 240 6.04 -7.32 4.48
N ARG A 241 5.41 -6.52 3.64
CA ARG A 241 5.59 -6.58 2.18
C ARG A 241 6.87 -5.88 1.71
N VAL A 242 7.37 -4.89 2.45
CA VAL A 242 8.51 -4.06 2.04
C VAL A 242 9.78 -4.33 2.83
N ASN A 243 9.75 -5.11 3.89
CA ASN A 243 10.94 -5.43 4.69
C ASN A 243 11.66 -6.73 4.29
N ARG A 244 11.35 -7.30 3.14
CA ARG A 244 12.01 -8.49 2.59
C ARG A 244 13.45 -8.16 2.16
N LEU A 245 14.35 -9.13 2.33
CA LEU A 245 15.72 -9.00 1.88
C LEU A 245 15.81 -8.94 0.34
N HIS A 246 16.58 -8.00 -0.17
CA HIS A 246 16.90 -7.90 -1.59
C HIS A 246 18.29 -7.28 -1.76
N LYS A 247 19.04 -7.69 -2.79
CA LYS A 247 20.45 -7.26 -3.00
C LYS A 247 20.62 -5.74 -3.15
N GLN A 248 19.63 -5.06 -3.71
CA GLN A 248 19.66 -3.61 -3.97
C GLN A 248 18.94 -2.81 -2.89
N LYS A 249 18.48 -3.45 -1.79
CA LYS A 249 17.64 -2.84 -0.78
C LYS A 249 18.29 -2.91 0.59
N GLU A 250 18.59 -1.77 1.15
CA GLU A 250 19.14 -1.65 2.51
C GLU A 250 18.01 -1.57 3.56
N TYR A 251 16.86 -1.04 3.18
CA TYR A 251 15.69 -0.88 4.02
C TYR A 251 14.39 -0.98 3.21
N GLY A 252 13.29 -1.25 3.88
CA GLY A 252 11.94 -1.04 3.35
C GLY A 252 11.46 0.36 3.71
N LEU A 253 10.77 1.03 2.78
CA LEU A 253 10.28 2.39 2.98
C LEU A 253 8.76 2.42 3.07
N LEU A 254 8.24 3.11 4.09
CA LEU A 254 6.82 3.43 4.23
C LEU A 254 6.63 4.92 4.01
N VAL A 255 5.78 5.29 3.06
CA VAL A 255 5.40 6.67 2.79
C VAL A 255 3.93 6.85 3.10
N ASP A 256 3.63 7.69 4.07
CA ASP A 256 2.28 7.86 4.63
C ASP A 256 1.65 9.18 4.22
N TYR A 257 0.52 9.11 3.52
CA TYR A 257 -0.29 10.27 3.12
C TYR A 257 -1.53 10.47 4.02
N ARG A 258 -1.69 9.67 5.09
CA ARG A 258 -2.88 9.70 5.97
C ARG A 258 -2.59 10.05 7.43
N GLY A 259 -1.31 10.16 7.81
CA GLY A 259 -0.93 10.46 9.20
C GLY A 259 -1.17 9.32 10.18
N ILE A 260 -0.93 8.08 9.75
CA ILE A 260 -1.11 6.88 10.60
C ILE A 260 0.11 6.56 11.49
N LEU A 261 1.14 7.42 11.48
CA LEU A 261 2.39 7.26 12.26
C LEU A 261 2.16 6.93 13.74
N LYS A 262 1.25 7.64 14.39
CA LYS A 262 0.93 7.42 15.81
C LYS A 262 0.36 6.03 16.07
N GLU A 263 -0.42 5.52 15.11
CA GLU A 263 -0.96 4.16 15.19
C GLU A 263 0.13 3.12 14.94
N LEU A 264 1.10 3.43 14.08
CA LEU A 264 2.25 2.58 13.79
C LEU A 264 3.13 2.39 15.02
N ASP A 265 3.58 3.46 15.67
CA ASP A 265 4.42 3.41 16.87
C ASP A 265 3.74 2.62 17.99
N THR A 266 2.46 2.90 18.22
CA THR A 266 1.67 2.18 19.22
C THR A 266 1.53 0.70 18.89
N THR A 267 1.38 0.38 17.62
CA THR A 267 1.22 -1.00 17.15
C THR A 267 2.54 -1.76 17.25
N ILE A 268 3.64 -1.20 16.79
CA ILE A 268 4.98 -1.81 16.88
C ILE A 268 5.34 -2.04 18.36
N ALA A 269 5.14 -1.05 19.23
CA ALA A 269 5.40 -1.19 20.66
C ALA A 269 4.62 -2.37 21.30
N LYS A 270 3.34 -2.53 20.96
CA LYS A 270 2.53 -3.66 21.43
C LYS A 270 3.08 -5.01 20.96
N TYR A 271 3.55 -5.10 19.71
CA TYR A 271 4.12 -6.35 19.18
C TYR A 271 5.53 -6.63 19.74
N GLN A 272 6.32 -5.60 20.05
CA GLN A 272 7.61 -5.76 20.74
C GLN A 272 7.43 -6.23 22.19
N ASP A 273 6.41 -5.74 22.89
CA ASP A 273 6.10 -6.15 24.27
C ASP A 273 5.68 -7.63 24.39
N LEU A 274 5.31 -8.28 23.31
CA LEU A 274 5.05 -9.72 23.30
C LEU A 274 6.28 -10.55 23.66
N ALA A 275 7.49 -10.08 23.35
CA ALA A 275 8.71 -10.75 23.75
C ALA A 275 8.91 -10.76 25.28
N ASN A 276 8.34 -9.80 25.98
CA ASN A 276 8.41 -9.70 27.43
C ASN A 276 7.36 -10.58 28.15
N ARG A 277 6.46 -11.19 27.39
CA ARG A 277 5.38 -12.06 27.90
C ARG A 277 5.64 -13.56 27.69
N THR A 278 6.84 -13.91 27.20
CA THR A 278 7.29 -15.29 27.00
C THR A 278 8.11 -15.80 28.18
#